data_25124f2ff89b4f27f6da26f51b0c652c
#
_entry.id   25124f2ff89b4f27f6da26f51b0c652c
#
_cell.length_a   1.000
_cell.length_b   1.000
_cell.length_c   1.000
_cell.angle_alpha   90.00
_cell.angle_beta   90.00
_cell.angle_gamma   90.00
#
_symmetry.space_group_name_H-M   'P 1'
#
loop_
_entity.id
_entity.type
_entity.pdbx_description
1 polymer ?
#
loop_
_entity_poly.entity_id
_entity_poly.type
_entity_poly.pdbx_seq_one_letter_code
_entity_poly.pdbx_strand_id
1 'polypeptide(L)'
;KLPIITKNADGSLRGKGGLEAEEGVAFAKLLEEAGVDMIQVAQANHTGNMGDTIPPMGDVDYNWTLPAARAVKKAVSVPVATVGRVISLEAGEKILEDQDADIVAYGRSMLADPDIANKAASGECIRECLNCNKGCVDAIQGRRYISCVLNAENGNEGTVFIKPAEKIKNIAVVGAGIAGLEAARVAAKRGHHVTVYEKSDKIGGQIHLAAVPPRKSEILRAVTYYEKILFQTYLLIDIFCIIDAAHSPQPF
;
A
#
# COMPACT_ATOMS: atom_id res chain seq x y z
N LYS A 1 20.66 -8.64 -5.64
CA LYS A 1 19.38 -9.23 -5.24
C LYS A 1 19.48 -10.75 -5.32
N LEU A 2 19.28 -11.42 -4.19
CA LEU A 2 19.33 -12.86 -4.07
C LEU A 2 17.91 -13.46 -4.22
N PRO A 3 17.60 -14.16 -5.31
CA PRO A 3 16.28 -14.75 -5.51
C PRO A 3 16.19 -16.11 -4.78
N ILE A 4 15.40 -16.14 -3.72
CA ILE A 4 15.11 -17.38 -2.98
C ILE A 4 13.65 -17.76 -3.21
N ILE A 5 13.40 -19.03 -3.50
CA ILE A 5 12.04 -19.57 -3.60
C ILE A 5 11.51 -19.87 -2.21
N THR A 6 10.29 -19.42 -1.95
CA THR A 6 9.56 -19.76 -0.73
C THR A 6 8.57 -20.90 -0.99
N LYS A 7 8.10 -21.53 0.07
CA LYS A 7 7.07 -22.57 0.01
C LYS A 7 5.68 -22.00 0.26
N ASN A 8 4.69 -22.57 -0.40
CA ASN A 8 3.28 -22.36 -0.06
C ASN A 8 2.95 -23.06 1.27
N ALA A 9 1.76 -22.79 1.82
CA ALA A 9 1.30 -23.43 3.06
C ALA A 9 1.22 -24.96 2.98
N ASP A 10 1.05 -25.53 1.78
CA ASP A 10 1.03 -26.98 1.51
C ASP A 10 2.44 -27.60 1.32
N GLY A 11 3.51 -26.78 1.46
CA GLY A 11 4.88 -27.20 1.29
C GLY A 11 5.39 -27.24 -0.16
N SER A 12 4.51 -26.96 -1.15
CA SER A 12 4.94 -26.85 -2.55
C SER A 12 5.79 -25.60 -2.78
N LEU A 13 6.70 -25.66 -3.76
CA LEU A 13 7.54 -24.51 -4.11
C LEU A 13 6.71 -23.43 -4.83
N ARG A 14 6.89 -22.18 -4.39
CA ARG A 14 6.26 -21.02 -4.99
C ARG A 14 7.11 -20.49 -6.14
N GLY A 15 6.83 -20.95 -7.33
CA GLY A 15 7.58 -20.62 -8.55
C GLY A 15 8.50 -21.77 -9.00
N LYS A 16 9.11 -21.63 -10.16
CA LYS A 16 9.98 -22.64 -10.77
C LYS A 16 11.37 -22.06 -11.06
N GLY A 17 12.42 -22.89 -10.85
CA GLY A 17 13.77 -22.60 -11.31
C GLY A 17 14.46 -21.46 -10.53
N GLY A 18 14.40 -21.47 -9.22
CA GLY A 18 15.18 -20.58 -8.34
C GLY A 18 15.90 -21.37 -7.27
N LEU A 19 16.58 -20.67 -6.36
CA LEU A 19 17.30 -21.27 -5.24
C LEU A 19 16.33 -21.62 -4.11
N GLU A 20 16.46 -22.79 -3.53
CA GLU A 20 15.83 -23.09 -2.24
C GLU A 20 16.52 -22.32 -1.10
N ALA A 21 15.94 -22.34 0.09
CA ALA A 21 16.43 -21.50 1.19
C ALA A 21 17.89 -21.82 1.54
N GLU A 22 18.24 -23.11 1.63
CA GLU A 22 19.58 -23.59 1.96
C GLU A 22 20.61 -23.23 0.86
N GLU A 23 20.23 -23.38 -0.39
CA GLU A 23 21.06 -22.98 -1.54
C GLU A 23 21.23 -21.45 -1.58
N GLY A 24 20.16 -20.71 -1.29
CA GLY A 24 20.18 -19.27 -1.19
C GLY A 24 21.13 -18.78 -0.10
N VAL A 25 21.13 -19.41 1.06
CA VAL A 25 22.07 -19.11 2.15
C VAL A 25 23.51 -19.44 1.76
N ALA A 26 23.74 -20.59 1.14
CA ALA A 26 25.08 -20.95 0.66
C ALA A 26 25.59 -19.95 -0.39
N PHE A 27 24.73 -19.53 -1.31
CA PHE A 27 25.08 -18.55 -2.32
C PHE A 27 25.33 -17.16 -1.73
N ALA A 28 24.59 -16.77 -0.68
CA ALA A 28 24.82 -15.52 0.03
C ALA A 28 26.24 -15.44 0.62
N LYS A 29 26.75 -16.52 1.19
CA LYS A 29 28.15 -16.59 1.69
C LYS A 29 29.18 -16.42 0.56
N LEU A 30 28.96 -17.06 -0.58
CA LEU A 30 29.84 -16.90 -1.74
C LEU A 30 29.82 -15.45 -2.27
N LEU A 31 28.67 -14.78 -2.22
CA LEU A 31 28.56 -13.36 -2.60
C LEU A 31 29.37 -12.47 -1.64
N GLU A 32 29.28 -12.73 -0.34
CA GLU A 32 30.06 -12.02 0.67
C GLU A 32 31.57 -12.26 0.47
N GLU A 33 32.01 -13.51 0.27
CA GLU A 33 33.39 -13.84 -0.04
C GLU A 33 33.91 -13.15 -1.33
N ALA A 34 33.01 -12.96 -2.30
CA ALA A 34 33.30 -12.23 -3.53
C ALA A 34 33.31 -10.70 -3.37
N GLY A 35 33.09 -10.18 -2.17
CA GLY A 35 33.18 -8.75 -1.84
C GLY A 35 31.90 -7.95 -2.11
N VAL A 36 30.72 -8.56 -2.03
CA VAL A 36 29.44 -7.85 -2.09
C VAL A 36 29.20 -7.10 -0.78
N ASP A 37 28.85 -5.80 -0.85
CA ASP A 37 28.69 -4.93 0.32
C ASP A 37 27.32 -5.07 1.00
N MET A 38 26.29 -5.57 0.30
CA MET A 38 24.92 -5.72 0.81
C MET A 38 24.15 -6.77 0.01
N ILE A 39 23.29 -7.51 0.68
CA ILE A 39 22.43 -8.53 0.03
C ILE A 39 20.96 -8.18 0.23
N GLN A 40 20.24 -7.95 -0.86
CA GLN A 40 18.78 -7.85 -0.82
C GLN A 40 18.16 -9.23 -1.08
N VAL A 41 17.47 -9.76 -0.09
CA VAL A 41 16.72 -11.01 -0.19
C VAL A 41 15.30 -10.71 -0.67
N ALA A 42 14.90 -11.38 -1.74
CA ALA A 42 13.53 -11.29 -2.27
C ALA A 42 13.19 -12.62 -2.94
N GLN A 43 11.93 -12.98 -2.97
CA GLN A 43 11.50 -13.97 -3.94
C GLN A 43 11.51 -13.31 -5.31
N ALA A 44 12.33 -13.81 -6.20
CA ALA A 44 12.45 -13.21 -7.52
C ALA A 44 12.75 -14.26 -8.56
N ASN A 45 11.71 -14.77 -9.14
CA ASN A 45 11.82 -15.57 -10.33
C ASN A 45 10.74 -15.10 -11.32
N HIS A 46 11.17 -14.47 -12.42
CA HIS A 46 10.28 -14.01 -13.48
C HIS A 46 9.96 -15.09 -14.51
N THR A 47 10.38 -16.33 -14.29
CA THR A 47 10.07 -17.47 -15.19
C THR A 47 8.66 -18.01 -14.97
N GLY A 48 7.97 -17.56 -13.94
CA GLY A 48 6.61 -17.94 -13.59
C GLY A 48 5.61 -16.78 -13.72
N ASN A 49 4.50 -16.93 -13.03
CA ASN A 49 3.49 -15.90 -12.92
C ASN A 49 4.01 -14.72 -12.07
N MET A 50 3.78 -13.48 -12.51
CA MET A 50 4.12 -12.29 -11.71
C MET A 50 3.46 -12.30 -10.32
N GLY A 51 2.31 -12.94 -10.16
CA GLY A 51 1.65 -13.15 -8.88
C GLY A 51 2.49 -13.94 -7.87
N ASP A 52 3.38 -14.81 -8.33
CA ASP A 52 4.28 -15.58 -7.46
C ASP A 52 5.41 -14.71 -6.91
N THR A 53 5.79 -13.66 -7.62
CA THR A 53 6.84 -12.72 -7.20
C THR A 53 6.26 -11.50 -6.47
N ILE A 54 5.11 -11.01 -6.91
CA ILE A 54 4.42 -9.84 -6.35
C ILE A 54 2.98 -10.26 -6.05
N PRO A 55 2.75 -11.00 -4.98
CA PRO A 55 1.44 -11.56 -4.66
C PRO A 55 0.40 -10.47 -4.42
N PRO A 56 -0.84 -10.68 -4.89
CA PRO A 56 -1.95 -9.79 -4.62
C PRO A 56 -2.44 -9.89 -3.17
N MET A 57 -3.43 -9.07 -2.81
CA MET A 57 -4.08 -9.13 -1.50
C MET A 57 -4.64 -10.53 -1.21
N GLY A 58 -4.51 -10.95 0.04
CA GLY A 58 -5.04 -12.20 0.55
C GLY A 58 -4.42 -13.49 -0.02
N ASP A 59 -3.38 -13.38 -0.83
CA ASP A 59 -2.70 -14.56 -1.42
C ASP A 59 -1.64 -15.14 -0.48
N VAL A 60 -0.84 -14.29 0.14
CA VAL A 60 0.19 -14.67 1.12
C VAL A 60 0.16 -13.72 2.31
N ASP A 61 0.77 -14.14 3.41
CA ASP A 61 0.90 -13.34 4.62
C ASP A 61 1.75 -12.08 4.39
N TYR A 62 1.62 -11.10 5.28
CA TYR A 62 2.54 -9.96 5.30
C TYR A 62 3.96 -10.45 5.63
N ASN A 63 4.95 -9.76 5.07
CA ASN A 63 6.37 -10.07 5.28
C ASN A 63 6.75 -11.53 4.92
N TRP A 64 6.03 -12.13 3.99
CA TRP A 64 6.18 -13.54 3.61
C TRP A 64 7.59 -13.96 3.14
N THR A 65 8.42 -12.99 2.73
CA THR A 65 9.83 -13.21 2.36
C THR A 65 10.78 -13.16 3.56
N LEU A 66 10.30 -12.70 4.72
CA LEU A 66 11.12 -12.46 5.90
C LEU A 66 11.85 -13.72 6.43
N PRO A 67 11.26 -14.92 6.43
CA PRO A 67 11.98 -16.13 6.86
C PRO A 67 13.26 -16.37 6.05
N ALA A 68 13.24 -16.10 4.74
CA ALA A 68 14.43 -16.24 3.89
C ALA A 68 15.47 -15.14 4.20
N ALA A 69 15.05 -13.89 4.40
CA ALA A 69 15.92 -12.79 4.79
C ALA A 69 16.60 -13.08 6.15
N ARG A 70 15.83 -13.54 7.13
CA ARG A 70 16.33 -13.95 8.46
C ARG A 70 17.36 -15.07 8.37
N ALA A 71 17.16 -16.07 7.50
CA ALA A 71 18.11 -17.15 7.30
C ALA A 71 19.43 -16.65 6.71
N VAL A 72 19.38 -15.78 5.71
CA VAL A 72 20.57 -15.15 5.12
C VAL A 72 21.26 -14.24 6.15
N LYS A 73 20.52 -13.40 6.88
CA LYS A 73 21.07 -12.50 7.91
C LYS A 73 21.89 -13.23 8.97
N LYS A 74 21.44 -14.42 9.37
CA LYS A 74 22.18 -15.26 10.33
C LYS A 74 23.46 -15.87 9.76
N ALA A 75 23.63 -15.87 8.46
CA ALA A 75 24.70 -16.60 7.78
C ALA A 75 25.81 -15.71 7.21
N VAL A 76 25.57 -14.38 7.11
CA VAL A 76 26.50 -13.40 6.56
C VAL A 76 26.69 -12.23 7.53
N SER A 77 27.80 -11.48 7.37
CA SER A 77 28.10 -10.28 8.16
C SER A 77 27.74 -8.98 7.44
N VAL A 78 27.60 -9.01 6.12
CA VAL A 78 27.17 -7.85 5.33
C VAL A 78 25.69 -7.52 5.59
N PRO A 79 25.28 -6.24 5.45
CA PRO A 79 23.89 -5.85 5.64
C PRO A 79 22.92 -6.62 4.75
N VAL A 80 21.79 -7.05 5.31
CA VAL A 80 20.74 -7.76 4.61
C VAL A 80 19.48 -6.91 4.54
N ALA A 81 18.97 -6.72 3.32
CA ALA A 81 17.70 -6.05 3.05
C ALA A 81 16.59 -7.06 2.77
N THR A 82 15.41 -6.83 3.32
CA THR A 82 14.20 -7.59 3.01
C THR A 82 13.20 -6.77 2.20
N VAL A 83 12.39 -7.43 1.38
CA VAL A 83 11.27 -6.86 0.63
C VAL A 83 10.20 -7.92 0.43
N GLY A 84 8.93 -7.57 0.58
CA GLY A 84 7.82 -8.50 0.32
C GLY A 84 6.62 -8.25 1.22
N ARG A 85 5.65 -7.46 0.74
CA ARG A 85 4.42 -7.09 1.47
C ARG A 85 4.67 -6.48 2.85
N VAL A 86 5.75 -5.73 3.02
CA VAL A 86 5.89 -4.81 4.15
C VAL A 86 5.04 -3.60 3.82
N ILE A 87 3.94 -3.40 4.53
CA ILE A 87 2.90 -2.44 4.17
C ILE A 87 2.89 -1.20 5.06
N SER A 88 3.32 -1.32 6.30
CA SER A 88 3.37 -0.23 7.26
C SER A 88 4.78 -0.01 7.79
N LEU A 89 5.00 1.14 8.38
CA LEU A 89 6.28 1.47 8.99
C LEU A 89 6.50 0.70 10.29
N GLU A 90 5.45 0.50 11.06
CA GLU A 90 5.49 -0.27 12.32
C GLU A 90 5.93 -1.71 12.03
N ALA A 91 5.45 -2.30 10.91
CA ALA A 91 5.91 -3.61 10.49
C ALA A 91 7.40 -3.59 10.08
N GLY A 92 7.86 -2.51 9.47
CA GLY A 92 9.27 -2.32 9.13
C GLY A 92 10.15 -2.15 10.36
N GLU A 93 9.76 -1.29 11.30
CA GLU A 93 10.47 -1.10 12.57
C GLU A 93 10.61 -2.42 13.33
N LYS A 94 9.52 -3.17 13.44
CA LYS A 94 9.56 -4.47 14.12
C LYS A 94 10.55 -5.46 13.48
N ILE A 95 10.68 -5.46 12.16
CA ILE A 95 11.69 -6.29 11.45
C ILE A 95 13.11 -5.89 11.87
N LEU A 96 13.38 -4.58 12.02
CA LEU A 96 14.67 -4.06 12.42
C LEU A 96 14.95 -4.33 13.91
N GLU A 97 13.97 -4.10 14.78
CA GLU A 97 14.06 -4.38 16.21
C GLU A 97 14.32 -5.87 16.51
N ASP A 98 13.61 -6.75 15.78
CA ASP A 98 13.79 -8.20 15.90
C ASP A 98 15.12 -8.68 15.26
N GLN A 99 15.89 -7.80 14.63
CA GLN A 99 17.14 -8.08 13.92
C GLN A 99 17.00 -9.13 12.80
N ASP A 100 15.84 -9.17 12.19
CA ASP A 100 15.53 -10.10 11.09
C ASP A 100 16.11 -9.65 9.74
N ALA A 101 16.36 -8.35 9.61
CA ALA A 101 17.05 -7.69 8.51
C ALA A 101 17.66 -6.37 9.00
N ASP A 102 18.59 -5.77 8.23
CA ASP A 102 19.18 -4.46 8.51
C ASP A 102 18.46 -3.35 7.77
N ILE A 103 17.82 -3.67 6.67
CA ILE A 103 17.15 -2.71 5.78
C ILE A 103 15.81 -3.28 5.35
N VAL A 104 14.78 -2.43 5.37
CA VAL A 104 13.46 -2.77 4.88
C VAL A 104 13.16 -1.98 3.60
N ALA A 105 12.84 -2.69 2.52
CA ALA A 105 12.54 -2.09 1.23
C ALA A 105 11.02 -2.05 0.97
N TYR A 106 10.52 -0.87 0.63
CA TYR A 106 9.12 -0.61 0.29
C TYR A 106 8.98 -0.41 -1.23
N GLY A 107 8.21 -1.29 -1.89
CA GLY A 107 7.94 -1.18 -3.33
C GLY A 107 6.60 -0.50 -3.60
N ARG A 108 5.52 -1.29 -3.66
CA ARG A 108 4.15 -0.81 -3.94
C ARG A 108 3.64 0.23 -2.94
N SER A 109 4.14 0.21 -1.70
CA SER A 109 3.81 1.22 -0.69
C SER A 109 4.24 2.61 -1.13
N MET A 110 5.40 2.76 -1.78
CA MET A 110 5.87 4.03 -2.33
C MET A 110 5.09 4.48 -3.57
N LEU A 111 4.46 3.57 -4.31
CA LEU A 111 3.51 3.95 -5.38
C LEU A 111 2.21 4.51 -4.79
N ALA A 112 1.76 3.94 -3.67
CA ALA A 112 0.57 4.43 -2.98
C ALA A 112 0.85 5.77 -2.27
N ASP A 113 2.00 5.91 -1.62
CA ASP A 113 2.43 7.12 -0.93
C ASP A 113 3.92 7.37 -1.14
N PRO A 114 4.33 8.24 -2.10
CA PRO A 114 5.74 8.52 -2.37
C PRO A 114 6.45 9.22 -1.21
N ASP A 115 5.71 9.90 -0.34
CA ASP A 115 6.25 10.63 0.82
C ASP A 115 6.29 9.79 2.10
N ILE A 116 6.21 8.48 2.00
CA ILE A 116 6.11 7.57 3.15
C ILE A 116 7.19 7.84 4.22
N ALA A 117 8.43 8.07 3.81
CA ALA A 117 9.53 8.32 4.72
C ALA A 117 9.42 9.69 5.44
N ASN A 118 9.05 10.75 4.70
CA ASN A 118 8.86 12.09 5.28
C ASN A 118 7.66 12.11 6.24
N LYS A 119 6.57 11.47 5.85
CA LYS A 119 5.38 11.32 6.69
C LYS A 119 5.65 10.51 7.95
N ALA A 120 6.49 9.48 7.84
CA ALA A 120 6.98 8.77 9.01
C ALA A 120 7.64 9.69 10.02
N ALA A 121 8.58 10.50 9.55
CA ALA A 121 9.33 11.42 10.39
C ALA A 121 8.45 12.51 11.02
N SER A 122 7.38 12.94 10.34
CA SER A 122 6.47 13.99 10.80
C SER A 122 5.22 13.48 11.54
N GLY A 123 4.99 12.16 11.60
CA GLY A 123 3.79 11.57 12.20
C GLY A 123 2.52 11.78 11.38
N GLU A 124 2.66 12.10 10.10
CA GLU A 124 1.53 12.28 9.19
C GLU A 124 0.92 10.95 8.76
N CYS A 125 -0.36 10.99 8.37
CA CYS A 125 -1.07 9.80 7.90
C CYS A 125 -0.52 9.30 6.56
N ILE A 126 -0.11 8.03 6.55
CA ILE A 126 0.41 7.33 5.37
C ILE A 126 -0.71 6.57 4.67
N ARG A 127 -0.72 6.65 3.34
CA ARG A 127 -1.62 5.89 2.47
C ARG A 127 -1.04 4.51 2.21
N GLU A 128 -1.47 3.51 2.98
CA GLU A 128 -0.98 2.15 2.86
C GLU A 128 -1.42 1.46 1.56
N CYS A 129 -0.52 0.73 0.93
CA CYS A 129 -0.82 -0.06 -0.26
C CYS A 129 -1.89 -1.12 0.02
N LEU A 130 -2.89 -1.25 -0.86
CA LEU A 130 -3.93 -2.29 -0.77
C LEU A 130 -3.47 -3.67 -1.27
N ASN A 131 -2.27 -3.79 -1.80
CA ASN A 131 -1.78 -5.00 -2.49
C ASN A 131 -2.72 -5.51 -3.60
N CYS A 132 -3.51 -4.64 -4.22
CA CYS A 132 -4.51 -4.99 -5.22
C CYS A 132 -3.93 -5.36 -6.59
N ASN A 133 -2.68 -5.02 -6.85
CA ASN A 133 -1.96 -5.20 -8.12
C ASN A 133 -2.57 -4.51 -9.35
N LYS A 134 -3.75 -3.90 -9.23
CA LYS A 134 -4.62 -3.45 -10.33
C LYS A 134 -3.98 -2.42 -11.26
N GLY A 135 -3.34 -1.40 -10.70
CA GLY A 135 -2.75 -0.30 -11.49
C GLY A 135 -1.24 -0.41 -11.68
N CYS A 136 -0.57 -1.27 -10.94
CA CYS A 136 0.89 -1.44 -11.00
C CYS A 136 1.26 -2.76 -11.69
N VAL A 137 1.09 -3.91 -11.06
CA VAL A 137 1.52 -5.21 -11.59
C VAL A 137 0.76 -5.58 -12.86
N ASP A 138 -0.58 -5.43 -12.89
CA ASP A 138 -1.40 -5.69 -14.07
C ASP A 138 -1.04 -4.76 -15.23
N ALA A 139 -0.65 -3.51 -14.93
CA ALA A 139 -0.20 -2.57 -15.95
C ALA A 139 1.14 -3.01 -16.55
N ILE A 140 2.10 -3.43 -15.72
CA ILE A 140 3.40 -3.95 -16.19
C ILE A 140 3.20 -5.19 -17.07
N GLN A 141 2.37 -6.15 -16.62
CA GLN A 141 2.05 -7.34 -17.41
C GLN A 141 1.38 -7.00 -18.73
N GLY A 142 0.47 -6.01 -18.72
CA GLY A 142 -0.20 -5.50 -19.92
C GLY A 142 0.62 -4.51 -20.75
N ARG A 143 1.90 -4.27 -20.42
CA ARG A 143 2.77 -3.27 -21.07
C ARG A 143 2.13 -1.88 -21.13
N ARG A 144 1.47 -1.47 -20.05
CA ARG A 144 0.83 -0.15 -19.89
C ARG A 144 1.59 0.67 -18.85
N TYR A 145 1.36 1.98 -18.85
CA TYR A 145 1.87 2.85 -17.81
C TYR A 145 1.30 2.44 -16.45
N ILE A 146 2.16 2.47 -15.42
CA ILE A 146 1.75 2.17 -14.05
C ILE A 146 0.89 3.31 -13.49
N SER A 147 -0.04 2.92 -12.62
CA SER A 147 -0.86 3.83 -11.84
C SER A 147 -1.16 3.20 -10.47
N CYS A 148 -1.79 3.93 -9.58
CA CYS A 148 -2.24 3.40 -8.30
C CYS A 148 -3.72 3.74 -8.08
N VAL A 149 -4.50 2.77 -7.60
CA VAL A 149 -5.94 2.98 -7.33
C VAL A 149 -6.19 3.95 -6.16
N LEU A 150 -5.20 4.15 -5.30
CA LEU A 150 -5.26 5.07 -4.16
C LEU A 150 -4.56 6.41 -4.44
N ASN A 151 -3.67 6.46 -5.41
CA ASN A 151 -2.86 7.63 -5.70
C ASN A 151 -3.03 8.04 -7.16
N ALA A 152 -3.90 9.02 -7.40
CA ALA A 152 -4.18 9.51 -8.74
C ALA A 152 -2.98 10.25 -9.38
N GLU A 153 -2.03 10.71 -8.58
CA GLU A 153 -0.82 11.38 -9.06
C GLU A 153 0.21 10.38 -9.60
N ASN A 154 0.18 9.11 -9.12
CA ASN A 154 1.14 8.10 -9.54
C ASN A 154 1.07 7.80 -11.04
N GLY A 155 2.18 7.97 -11.73
CA GLY A 155 2.31 7.88 -13.19
C GLY A 155 1.83 9.13 -13.94
N ASN A 156 1.40 10.18 -13.23
CA ASN A 156 0.94 11.45 -13.77
C ASN A 156 1.59 12.66 -13.09
N GLU A 157 2.72 12.47 -12.43
CA GLU A 157 3.37 13.46 -11.59
C GLU A 157 3.74 14.76 -12.34
N GLY A 158 3.92 14.66 -13.66
CA GLY A 158 4.18 15.82 -14.54
C GLY A 158 2.96 16.64 -14.91
N THR A 159 1.74 16.13 -14.67
CA THR A 159 0.49 16.77 -15.14
C THR A 159 -0.58 16.91 -14.05
N VAL A 160 -0.57 16.04 -13.06
CA VAL A 160 -1.52 16.03 -11.95
C VAL A 160 -0.82 16.47 -10.68
N PHE A 161 -1.12 17.67 -10.22
CA PHE A 161 -0.64 18.20 -8.94
C PHE A 161 -1.71 19.04 -8.26
N ILE A 162 -1.74 18.93 -6.95
CA ILE A 162 -2.70 19.63 -6.12
C ILE A 162 -2.12 21.02 -5.79
N LYS A 163 -2.66 22.07 -6.45
CA LYS A 163 -2.27 23.47 -6.20
C LYS A 163 -3.25 24.14 -5.25
N PRO A 164 -2.81 25.10 -4.42
CA PRO A 164 -3.72 25.97 -3.67
C PRO A 164 -4.76 26.62 -4.59
N ALA A 165 -5.96 26.79 -4.08
CA ALA A 165 -7.04 27.43 -4.83
C ALA A 165 -6.80 28.95 -4.90
N GLU A 166 -7.01 29.57 -6.05
CA GLU A 166 -6.97 31.02 -6.22
C GLU A 166 -8.05 31.73 -5.38
N LYS A 167 -9.21 31.06 -5.24
CA LYS A 167 -10.33 31.55 -4.43
C LYS A 167 -10.86 30.43 -3.54
N ILE A 168 -10.83 30.64 -2.24
CA ILE A 168 -11.40 29.72 -1.26
C ILE A 168 -12.93 29.70 -1.40
N LYS A 169 -13.52 28.53 -1.37
CA LYS A 169 -14.97 28.30 -1.49
C LYS A 169 -15.44 27.36 -0.38
N ASN A 170 -16.73 27.43 -0.08
CA ASN A 170 -17.44 26.40 0.67
C ASN A 170 -17.88 25.32 -0.31
N ILE A 171 -17.47 24.06 -0.06
CA ILE A 171 -17.74 22.93 -0.93
C ILE A 171 -18.53 21.89 -0.13
N ALA A 172 -19.69 21.52 -0.67
CA ALA A 172 -20.47 20.39 -0.18
C ALA A 172 -20.17 19.15 -1.00
N VAL A 173 -19.77 18.06 -0.35
CA VAL A 173 -19.58 16.74 -0.97
C VAL A 173 -20.71 15.83 -0.48
N VAL A 174 -21.53 15.34 -1.39
CA VAL A 174 -22.64 14.44 -1.06
C VAL A 174 -22.26 13.00 -1.33
N GLY A 175 -22.18 12.22 -0.26
CA GLY A 175 -21.74 10.84 -0.25
C GLY A 175 -20.27 10.65 0.16
N ALA A 176 -20.06 9.96 1.29
CA ALA A 176 -18.72 9.61 1.81
C ALA A 176 -18.23 8.25 1.30
N GLY A 177 -18.54 7.88 0.07
CA GLY A 177 -17.85 6.81 -0.63
C GLY A 177 -16.44 7.24 -1.01
N ILE A 178 -15.60 6.32 -1.51
CA ILE A 178 -14.17 6.61 -1.80
C ILE A 178 -13.99 7.81 -2.74
N ALA A 179 -14.84 7.97 -3.75
CA ALA A 179 -14.77 9.10 -4.66
C ALA A 179 -15.06 10.44 -3.97
N GLY A 180 -16.10 10.49 -3.11
CA GLY A 180 -16.43 11.70 -2.34
C GLY A 180 -15.34 12.02 -1.31
N LEU A 181 -14.80 11.03 -0.63
CA LEU A 181 -13.71 11.20 0.33
C LEU A 181 -12.44 11.74 -0.33
N GLU A 182 -12.08 11.23 -1.52
CA GLU A 182 -10.93 11.76 -2.27
C GLU A 182 -11.19 13.19 -2.77
N ALA A 183 -12.39 13.48 -3.27
CA ALA A 183 -12.77 14.84 -3.66
C ALA A 183 -12.69 15.82 -2.48
N ALA A 184 -13.17 15.41 -1.31
CA ALA A 184 -13.09 16.20 -0.09
C ALA A 184 -11.65 16.45 0.34
N ARG A 185 -10.81 15.40 0.35
CA ARG A 185 -9.39 15.48 0.67
C ARG A 185 -8.66 16.48 -0.25
N VAL A 186 -8.86 16.34 -1.56
CA VAL A 186 -8.22 17.23 -2.56
C VAL A 186 -8.70 18.66 -2.41
N ALA A 187 -10.00 18.87 -2.23
CA ALA A 187 -10.58 20.22 -2.03
C ALA A 187 -10.02 20.89 -0.77
N ALA A 188 -9.93 20.14 0.35
CA ALA A 188 -9.35 20.63 1.59
C ALA A 188 -7.85 20.93 1.44
N LYS A 189 -7.09 20.05 0.80
CA LYS A 189 -5.66 20.28 0.52
C LYS A 189 -5.42 21.52 -0.35
N ARG A 190 -6.39 21.89 -1.16
CA ARG A 190 -6.40 23.15 -1.92
C ARG A 190 -6.81 24.38 -1.11
N GLY A 191 -7.22 24.22 0.15
CA GLY A 191 -7.57 25.30 1.06
C GLY A 191 -9.07 25.65 1.08
N HIS A 192 -9.95 24.87 0.46
CA HIS A 192 -11.39 25.09 0.53
C HIS A 192 -11.97 24.67 1.88
N HIS A 193 -13.08 25.27 2.28
CA HIS A 193 -13.92 24.79 3.39
C HIS A 193 -14.82 23.68 2.87
N VAL A 194 -14.67 22.47 3.39
CA VAL A 194 -15.35 21.28 2.85
C VAL A 194 -16.25 20.67 3.91
N THR A 195 -17.50 20.42 3.54
CA THR A 195 -18.47 19.66 4.32
C THR A 195 -18.85 18.40 3.55
N VAL A 196 -18.72 17.23 4.18
CA VAL A 196 -19.13 15.95 3.60
C VAL A 196 -20.43 15.49 4.24
N TYR A 197 -21.41 15.16 3.41
CA TYR A 197 -22.72 14.65 3.82
C TYR A 197 -22.81 13.17 3.49
N GLU A 198 -23.12 12.35 4.48
CA GLU A 198 -23.30 10.90 4.29
C GLU A 198 -24.62 10.43 4.95
N LYS A 199 -25.37 9.62 4.22
CA LYS A 199 -26.66 9.10 4.69
C LYS A 199 -26.54 7.92 5.65
N SER A 200 -25.41 7.22 5.66
CA SER A 200 -25.15 6.09 6.54
C SER A 200 -24.34 6.52 7.77
N ASP A 201 -24.29 5.64 8.75
CA ASP A 201 -23.55 5.82 9.99
C ASP A 201 -22.02 5.62 9.85
N LYS A 202 -21.57 5.30 8.64
CA LYS A 202 -20.14 5.05 8.35
C LYS A 202 -19.73 5.51 6.96
N ILE A 203 -18.49 5.95 6.84
CA ILE A 203 -17.87 6.32 5.57
C ILE A 203 -17.40 5.08 4.79
N GLY A 204 -17.04 5.24 3.51
CA GLY A 204 -16.49 4.19 2.65
C GLY A 204 -17.50 3.62 1.65
N GLY A 205 -18.81 3.77 1.91
CA GLY A 205 -19.86 3.34 0.97
C GLY A 205 -19.72 1.89 0.52
N GLN A 206 -19.73 1.64 -0.77
CA GLN A 206 -19.71 0.30 -1.36
C GLN A 206 -18.42 -0.51 -1.10
N ILE A 207 -17.35 0.10 -0.61
CA ILE A 207 -16.10 -0.63 -0.35
C ILE A 207 -16.28 -1.67 0.76
N HIS A 208 -17.21 -1.44 1.69
CA HIS A 208 -17.54 -2.42 2.71
C HIS A 208 -18.12 -3.71 2.12
N LEU A 209 -18.99 -3.59 1.11
CA LEU A 209 -19.51 -4.75 0.37
C LEU A 209 -18.44 -5.42 -0.47
N ALA A 210 -17.57 -4.63 -1.11
CA ALA A 210 -16.46 -5.14 -1.93
C ALA A 210 -15.41 -5.89 -1.08
N ALA A 211 -15.35 -5.65 0.23
CA ALA A 211 -14.45 -6.33 1.16
C ALA A 211 -14.97 -7.68 1.66
N VAL A 212 -16.28 -7.98 1.49
CA VAL A 212 -16.92 -9.21 2.00
C VAL A 212 -16.38 -10.49 1.37
N PRO A 213 -16.11 -10.56 0.03
CA PRO A 213 -15.58 -11.77 -0.56
C PRO A 213 -14.26 -12.19 0.09
N PRO A 214 -13.99 -13.51 0.18
CA PRO A 214 -12.73 -14.02 0.74
C PRO A 214 -11.51 -13.33 0.13
N ARG A 215 -10.51 -13.05 0.97
CA ARG A 215 -9.23 -12.43 0.58
C ARG A 215 -9.31 -10.98 0.07
N LYS A 216 -10.44 -10.27 0.30
CA LYS A 216 -10.65 -8.88 -0.14
C LYS A 216 -10.64 -7.85 0.99
N SER A 217 -10.51 -8.26 2.24
CA SER A 217 -10.59 -7.37 3.42
C SER A 217 -9.53 -6.25 3.41
N GLU A 218 -8.38 -6.47 2.78
CA GLU A 218 -7.31 -5.47 2.71
C GLU A 218 -7.73 -4.16 2.01
N ILE A 219 -8.79 -4.16 1.21
CA ILE A 219 -9.29 -2.93 0.58
C ILE A 219 -9.86 -1.94 1.60
N LEU A 220 -10.24 -2.40 2.80
CA LEU A 220 -10.72 -1.54 3.88
C LEU A 220 -9.64 -0.57 4.39
N ARG A 221 -8.36 -0.83 4.13
CA ARG A 221 -7.30 0.15 4.44
C ARG A 221 -7.52 1.51 3.75
N ALA A 222 -8.22 1.53 2.61
CA ALA A 222 -8.63 2.79 2.00
C ALA A 222 -9.57 3.59 2.91
N VAL A 223 -10.53 2.93 3.56
CA VAL A 223 -11.46 3.58 4.50
C VAL A 223 -10.68 4.08 5.71
N THR A 224 -9.88 3.21 6.32
CA THR A 224 -9.03 3.57 7.48
C THR A 224 -8.11 4.77 7.19
N TYR A 225 -7.54 4.86 5.98
CA TYR A 225 -6.77 6.02 5.57
C TYR A 225 -7.61 7.31 5.59
N TYR A 226 -8.80 7.28 4.99
CA TYR A 226 -9.66 8.46 4.98
C TYR A 226 -10.17 8.83 6.37
N GLU A 227 -10.50 7.85 7.22
CA GLU A 227 -10.83 8.11 8.62
C GLU A 227 -9.71 8.88 9.33
N LYS A 228 -8.47 8.38 9.24
CA LYS A 228 -7.31 9.02 9.86
C LYS A 228 -7.06 10.43 9.32
N ILE A 229 -7.07 10.62 8.00
CA ILE A 229 -6.76 11.92 7.41
C ILE A 229 -7.84 12.98 7.69
N LEU A 230 -9.10 12.55 7.79
CA LEU A 230 -10.20 13.42 8.16
C LEU A 230 -10.04 13.99 9.59
N PHE A 231 -9.57 13.17 10.53
CA PHE A 231 -9.25 13.61 11.88
C PHE A 231 -8.03 14.53 11.94
N GLN A 232 -7.00 14.29 11.13
CA GLN A 232 -5.76 15.08 11.14
C GLN A 232 -5.90 16.44 10.46
N THR A 233 -6.78 16.59 9.47
CA THR A 233 -6.87 17.83 8.66
C THR A 233 -7.86 18.84 9.20
N TYR A 234 -8.46 18.66 10.39
CA TYR A 234 -9.53 19.51 10.93
C TYR A 234 -10.65 19.81 9.92
N LEU A 235 -10.88 18.89 9.00
CA LEU A 235 -12.03 18.93 8.13
C LEU A 235 -13.27 18.89 9.02
N LEU A 236 -14.06 19.95 9.01
CA LEU A 236 -15.39 19.95 9.59
C LEU A 236 -16.22 18.96 8.77
N ILE A 237 -16.22 17.71 9.20
CA ILE A 237 -17.10 16.71 8.63
C ILE A 237 -18.27 16.62 9.58
N ASP A 238 -19.35 17.25 9.21
CA ASP A 238 -20.67 16.93 9.73
C ASP A 238 -21.08 15.57 9.14
N ILE A 239 -20.58 14.49 9.76
CA ILE A 239 -20.91 13.11 9.35
C ILE A 239 -22.38 12.77 9.65
N PHE A 240 -23.21 13.70 10.11
CA PHE A 240 -24.60 13.50 10.47
C PHE A 240 -25.52 14.54 9.82
N CYS A 241 -25.64 14.54 8.50
CA CYS A 241 -26.84 15.05 7.89
C CYS A 241 -27.48 13.92 7.09
N ILE A 242 -28.40 13.21 7.71
CA ILE A 242 -29.36 12.37 7.00
C ILE A 242 -30.14 13.33 6.11
N ILE A 243 -29.80 13.39 4.82
CA ILE A 243 -30.71 13.97 3.84
C ILE A 243 -31.82 12.95 3.71
N ASP A 244 -32.83 13.08 4.55
CA ASP A 244 -34.06 12.34 4.40
C ASP A 244 -34.71 12.81 3.09
N ALA A 245 -34.65 11.97 2.07
CA ALA A 245 -35.23 12.25 0.76
C ALA A 245 -36.77 12.40 0.80
N ALA A 246 -37.37 12.26 1.98
CA ALA A 246 -38.80 12.45 2.21
C ALA A 246 -39.23 13.93 2.33
N HIS A 247 -38.29 14.87 2.44
CA HIS A 247 -38.59 16.32 2.48
C HIS A 247 -38.06 17.03 1.24
N SER A 248 -38.48 16.61 0.05
CA SER A 248 -38.45 17.52 -1.11
C SER A 248 -39.54 18.56 -0.93
N PRO A 249 -39.25 19.87 -0.89
CA PRO A 249 -40.32 20.87 -0.95
C PRO A 249 -41.07 20.67 -2.27
N GLN A 250 -42.37 20.50 -2.18
CA GLN A 250 -43.26 20.51 -3.34
C GLN A 250 -43.04 21.82 -4.12
N PRO A 251 -42.92 21.75 -5.46
CA PRO A 251 -42.83 22.99 -6.25
C PRO A 251 -44.14 23.76 -6.12
N PHE A 252 -43.98 25.04 -5.82
CA PHE A 252 -45.07 26.04 -5.94
C PHE A 252 -45.41 26.28 -7.39
#